data_2af24f4856ac684b7c60aba6554874a8
#
_entry.id   2af24f4856ac684b7c60aba6554874a8
#
_cell.length_a   1.000
_cell.length_b   1.000
_cell.length_c   1.000
_cell.angle_alpha   90.00
_cell.angle_beta   90.00
_cell.angle_gamma   90.00
#
_symmetry.space_group_name_H-M   'P 1'
#
loop_
_entity.id
_entity.type
_entity.pdbx_description
1 polymer ?
#
loop_
_entity_poly.entity_id
_entity_poly.type
_entity_poly.pdbx_seq_one_letter_code
_entity_poly.pdbx_strand_id
1 'polypeptide(L)'
;MNRYQTALIAILAAAAVAGGGAPGAEAEFGVCAERHGIEEVNFTFEGHKIARHRGVRVLNHEELQNGDVSLEYVSRLIHRRYTDSPTIRKVLQTMWYQVNNGQEIYVVGKILPDQTVKGGTGWGAEFAKLCNKPLFVFDQPRSAWFRWSGESWNADAAPVITHPHFTGTG
;
A
#
# COMPACT_ATOMS: atom_id res chain seq x y z
N MET A 1 -13.80 17.10 8.54
CA MET A 1 -12.53 16.36 8.58
C MET A 1 -12.82 14.97 8.05
N ASN A 2 -12.18 14.56 6.95
CA ASN A 2 -12.40 13.25 6.33
C ASN A 2 -11.84 12.16 7.25
N ARG A 3 -12.51 11.00 7.36
CA ARG A 3 -12.09 9.85 8.21
C ARG A 3 -10.62 9.44 8.02
N TYR A 4 -10.08 9.69 6.83
CA TYR A 4 -8.71 9.34 6.48
C TYR A 4 -7.67 10.35 6.98
N GLN A 5 -8.08 11.59 7.28
CA GLN A 5 -7.16 12.63 7.76
C GLN A 5 -6.71 12.42 9.20
N THR A 6 -7.49 11.68 10.00
CA THR A 6 -7.11 11.33 11.39
C THR A 6 -6.08 10.20 11.43
N ALA A 7 -5.87 9.51 10.30
CA ALA A 7 -4.95 8.39 10.21
C ALA A 7 -3.53 8.81 9.80
N LEU A 8 -3.33 10.04 9.31
CA LEU A 8 -2.00 10.49 8.86
C LEU A 8 -1.33 11.38 9.92
N ILE A 9 -0.21 10.99 10.32
CA ILE A 9 0.44 11.21 11.59
C ILE A 9 1.77 11.93 11.43
N ALA A 10 2.31 12.38 12.57
CA ALA A 10 3.58 13.09 12.66
C ALA A 10 4.64 12.53 11.72
N ILE A 11 5.01 13.33 10.71
CA ILE A 11 6.07 13.01 9.77
C ILE A 11 7.35 13.64 10.31
N LEU A 12 8.26 12.82 10.82
CA LEU A 12 9.52 13.32 11.38
C LEU A 12 10.66 13.36 10.36
N ALA A 13 10.61 12.55 9.29
CA ALA A 13 11.74 12.45 8.37
C ALA A 13 11.41 11.96 6.95
N ALA A 14 10.12 11.86 6.58
CA ALA A 14 9.75 11.30 5.30
C ALA A 14 10.20 12.18 4.12
N ALA A 15 10.85 11.57 3.14
CA ALA A 15 11.27 12.21 1.90
C ALA A 15 10.32 11.85 0.74
N ALA A 16 9.77 10.62 0.71
CA ALA A 16 8.87 10.19 -0.35
C ALA A 16 7.81 9.18 0.10
N VAL A 17 6.60 9.31 -0.47
CA VAL A 17 5.54 8.30 -0.38
C VAL A 17 5.37 7.59 -1.71
N ALA A 18 5.32 6.26 -1.68
CA ALA A 18 4.96 5.43 -2.83
C ALA A 18 3.50 5.00 -2.76
N GLY A 19 2.80 5.07 -3.89
CA GLY A 19 1.41 4.66 -4.04
C GLY A 19 1.09 4.25 -5.47
N GLY A 20 -0.16 3.88 -5.75
CA GLY A 20 -0.66 3.62 -7.09
C GLY A 20 -1.53 4.76 -7.65
N GLY A 21 -1.79 5.77 -6.83
CA GLY A 21 -2.61 6.92 -7.21
C GLY A 21 -4.11 6.61 -7.36
N ALA A 22 -4.56 5.46 -6.89
CA ALA A 22 -5.97 5.06 -6.96
C ALA A 22 -6.86 6.00 -6.12
N PRO A 23 -8.15 6.14 -6.50
CA PRO A 23 -9.11 6.89 -5.68
C PRO A 23 -9.25 6.28 -4.29
N GLY A 24 -9.44 7.13 -3.27
CA GLY A 24 -9.62 6.70 -1.88
C GLY A 24 -8.39 6.94 -1.03
N ALA A 25 -7.99 5.97 -0.23
CA ALA A 25 -6.90 6.15 0.72
C ALA A 25 -5.55 6.45 0.05
N GLU A 26 -5.23 5.82 -1.08
CA GLU A 26 -4.00 6.11 -1.81
C GLU A 26 -3.92 7.57 -2.24
N ALA A 27 -5.02 8.12 -2.80
CA ALA A 27 -5.07 9.52 -3.17
C ALA A 27 -4.90 10.45 -1.95
N GLU A 28 -5.46 10.08 -0.79
CA GLU A 28 -5.34 10.87 0.43
C GLU A 28 -3.92 10.86 1.00
N PHE A 29 -3.20 9.74 0.91
CA PHE A 29 -1.76 9.71 1.23
C PHE A 29 -0.98 10.71 0.38
N GLY A 30 -1.26 10.77 -0.93
CA GLY A 30 -0.65 11.75 -1.83
C GLY A 30 -1.01 13.21 -1.48
N VAL A 31 -2.28 13.50 -1.16
CA VAL A 31 -2.71 14.84 -0.72
C VAL A 31 -2.00 15.26 0.55
N CYS A 32 -1.86 14.35 1.50
CA CYS A 32 -1.14 14.63 2.74
C CYS A 32 0.36 14.85 2.51
N ALA A 33 0.98 14.03 1.67
CA ALA A 33 2.37 14.21 1.29
C ALA A 33 2.62 15.60 0.67
N GLU A 34 1.76 16.02 -0.24
CA GLU A 34 1.83 17.34 -0.87
C GLU A 34 1.73 18.48 0.16
N ARG A 35 0.81 18.39 1.13
CA ARG A 35 0.68 19.38 2.22
C ARG A 35 1.92 19.51 3.07
N HIS A 36 2.67 18.44 3.22
CA HIS A 36 3.89 18.40 4.04
C HIS A 36 5.18 18.52 3.23
N GLY A 37 5.10 18.84 1.94
CA GLY A 37 6.28 19.01 1.09
C GLY A 37 7.04 17.71 0.83
N ILE A 38 6.38 16.55 0.96
CA ILE A 38 6.95 15.23 0.73
C ILE A 38 6.80 14.87 -0.74
N GLU A 39 7.81 14.26 -1.32
CA GLU A 39 7.73 13.72 -2.67
C GLU A 39 6.70 12.58 -2.75
N GLU A 40 6.08 12.45 -3.91
CA GLU A 40 5.08 11.44 -4.21
C GLU A 40 5.48 10.67 -5.47
N VAL A 41 5.43 9.36 -5.42
CA VAL A 41 5.65 8.48 -6.57
C VAL A 41 4.44 7.56 -6.73
N ASN A 42 3.71 7.70 -7.82
CA ASN A 42 2.54 6.88 -8.14
C ASN A 42 2.85 5.92 -9.28
N PHE A 43 3.01 4.63 -8.95
CA PHE A 43 3.22 3.57 -9.92
C PHE A 43 1.93 3.20 -10.62
N THR A 44 1.91 3.32 -11.93
CA THR A 44 0.73 3.07 -12.76
C THR A 44 1.12 2.42 -14.10
N PHE A 45 0.16 2.20 -14.97
CA PHE A 45 0.36 1.64 -16.31
C PHE A 45 -0.56 2.33 -17.32
N GLU A 46 -0.26 2.20 -18.59
CA GLU A 46 -1.04 2.80 -19.65
C GLU A 46 -2.52 2.37 -19.60
N GLY A 47 -3.43 3.35 -19.63
CA GLY A 47 -4.88 3.13 -19.54
C GLY A 47 -5.43 2.95 -18.12
N HIS A 48 -4.59 2.99 -17.08
CA HIS A 48 -5.06 2.95 -15.71
C HIS A 48 -5.69 4.29 -15.29
N LYS A 49 -6.89 4.23 -14.73
CA LYS A 49 -7.56 5.41 -14.18
C LYS A 49 -7.07 5.69 -12.77
N ILE A 50 -6.31 6.75 -12.61
CA ILE A 50 -5.79 7.21 -11.31
C ILE A 50 -6.41 8.56 -10.93
N ALA A 51 -6.47 8.84 -9.64
CA ALA A 51 -6.97 10.11 -9.09
C ALA A 51 -5.83 11.10 -8.80
N ARG A 52 -4.60 10.60 -8.64
CA ARG A 52 -3.40 11.41 -8.40
C ARG A 52 -2.51 11.42 -9.62
N HIS A 53 -2.19 12.62 -10.11
CA HIS A 53 -1.35 12.82 -11.31
C HIS A 53 0.02 13.42 -10.97
N ARG A 54 0.37 13.51 -9.69
CA ARG A 54 1.68 13.96 -9.23
C ARG A 54 2.63 12.77 -9.09
N GLY A 55 3.89 12.93 -9.49
CA GLY A 55 4.90 11.89 -9.37
C GLY A 55 4.57 10.59 -10.10
N VAL A 56 3.85 10.67 -11.22
CA VAL A 56 3.39 9.49 -11.96
C VAL A 56 4.56 8.80 -12.64
N ARG A 57 4.71 7.50 -12.36
CA ARG A 57 5.62 6.59 -13.05
C ARG A 57 4.82 5.52 -13.78
N VAL A 58 4.76 5.62 -15.09
CA VAL A 58 4.11 4.64 -15.95
C VAL A 58 5.07 3.46 -16.18
N LEU A 59 4.66 2.27 -15.74
CA LEU A 59 5.40 1.02 -15.92
C LEU A 59 5.08 0.43 -17.30
N ASN A 60 6.11 -0.01 -18.00
CA ASN A 60 5.96 -0.73 -19.25
C ASN A 60 5.64 -2.21 -19.00
N HIS A 61 5.45 -2.99 -20.07
CA HIS A 61 5.05 -4.40 -19.99
C HIS A 61 6.11 -5.26 -19.27
N GLU A 62 7.38 -5.06 -19.55
CA GLU A 62 8.47 -5.83 -18.93
C GLU A 62 8.61 -5.49 -17.45
N GLU A 63 8.54 -4.21 -17.11
CA GLU A 63 8.56 -3.75 -15.72
C GLU A 63 7.41 -4.36 -14.91
N LEU A 64 6.19 -4.39 -15.45
CA LEU A 64 5.05 -4.98 -14.75
C LEU A 64 5.28 -6.46 -14.39
N GLN A 65 5.96 -7.21 -15.24
CA GLN A 65 6.24 -8.64 -15.02
C GLN A 65 7.25 -8.92 -13.92
N ASN A 66 8.06 -7.95 -13.49
CA ASN A 66 9.07 -8.13 -12.44
C ASN A 66 8.47 -8.64 -11.12
N GLY A 67 7.21 -8.30 -10.84
CA GLY A 67 6.51 -8.71 -9.63
C GLY A 67 5.84 -10.09 -9.70
N ASP A 68 5.74 -10.70 -10.88
CA ASP A 68 4.86 -11.86 -11.10
C ASP A 68 5.19 -13.05 -10.20
N VAL A 69 6.47 -13.38 -10.02
CA VAL A 69 6.90 -14.50 -9.16
C VAL A 69 6.50 -14.27 -7.71
N SER A 70 6.73 -13.05 -7.21
CA SER A 70 6.37 -12.68 -5.84
C SER A 70 4.85 -12.69 -5.65
N LEU A 71 4.10 -12.17 -6.60
CA LEU A 71 2.64 -12.10 -6.53
C LEU A 71 2.00 -13.49 -6.66
N GLU A 72 2.56 -14.37 -7.48
CA GLU A 72 2.13 -15.77 -7.54
C GLU A 72 2.35 -16.47 -6.20
N TYR A 73 3.47 -16.18 -5.52
CA TYR A 73 3.72 -16.72 -4.19
C TYR A 73 2.73 -16.16 -3.15
N VAL A 74 2.50 -14.84 -3.16
CA VAL A 74 1.49 -14.19 -2.30
C VAL A 74 0.10 -14.79 -2.54
N SER A 75 -0.28 -15.03 -3.80
CA SER A 75 -1.53 -15.69 -4.18
C SER A 75 -1.77 -16.99 -3.41
N ARG A 76 -0.74 -17.81 -3.27
CA ARG A 76 -0.79 -19.07 -2.53
C ARG A 76 -0.93 -18.85 -1.02
N LEU A 77 -0.20 -17.88 -0.46
CA LEU A 77 -0.25 -17.56 0.97
C LEU A 77 -1.64 -17.09 1.42
N ILE A 78 -2.28 -16.24 0.62
CA ILE A 78 -3.61 -15.69 0.96
C ILE A 78 -4.77 -16.50 0.38
N HIS A 79 -4.49 -17.63 -0.29
CA HIS A 79 -5.49 -18.47 -0.96
C HIS A 79 -6.41 -17.70 -1.92
N ARG A 80 -5.84 -16.73 -2.64
CA ARG A 80 -6.55 -15.93 -3.65
C ARG A 80 -5.89 -16.12 -5.00
N ARG A 81 -6.70 -16.41 -6.02
CA ARG A 81 -6.17 -16.62 -7.36
C ARG A 81 -5.52 -15.35 -7.91
N TYR A 82 -4.29 -15.45 -8.38
CA TYR A 82 -3.67 -14.42 -9.18
C TYR A 82 -4.41 -14.31 -10.51
N THR A 83 -5.16 -13.24 -10.67
CA THR A 83 -6.22 -13.11 -11.66
C THR A 83 -5.74 -13.15 -13.11
N ASP A 84 -6.57 -13.68 -14.00
CA ASP A 84 -6.39 -13.63 -15.45
C ASP A 84 -6.95 -12.31 -16.04
N SER A 85 -7.65 -11.48 -15.27
CA SER A 85 -8.09 -10.15 -15.71
C SER A 85 -6.86 -9.25 -15.93
N PRO A 86 -6.60 -8.81 -17.18
CA PRO A 86 -5.38 -8.07 -17.49
C PRO A 86 -5.24 -6.76 -16.68
N THR A 87 -6.35 -6.06 -16.49
CA THR A 87 -6.35 -4.80 -15.74
C THR A 87 -6.06 -5.02 -14.26
N ILE A 88 -6.76 -5.97 -13.62
CA ILE A 88 -6.56 -6.26 -12.19
C ILE A 88 -5.14 -6.82 -11.97
N ARG A 89 -4.65 -7.67 -12.86
CA ARG A 89 -3.29 -8.18 -12.81
C ARG A 89 -2.28 -7.05 -12.81
N LYS A 90 -2.40 -6.09 -13.72
CA LYS A 90 -1.51 -4.91 -13.77
C LYS A 90 -1.59 -4.05 -12.49
N VAL A 91 -2.79 -3.88 -11.92
CA VAL A 91 -2.94 -3.19 -10.63
C VAL A 91 -2.14 -3.91 -9.54
N LEU A 92 -2.24 -5.25 -9.44
CA LEU A 92 -1.45 -6.02 -8.48
C LEU A 92 0.05 -5.92 -8.75
N GLN A 93 0.47 -5.91 -10.02
CA GLN A 93 1.87 -5.73 -10.41
C GLN A 93 2.42 -4.36 -9.98
N THR A 94 1.61 -3.29 -9.99
CA THR A 94 2.05 -1.99 -9.46
C THR A 94 2.30 -2.03 -7.95
N MET A 95 1.58 -2.86 -7.20
CA MET A 95 1.79 -3.01 -5.74
C MET A 95 3.18 -3.56 -5.41
N TRP A 96 3.74 -4.41 -6.27
CA TRP A 96 5.11 -4.88 -6.10
C TRP A 96 6.09 -3.72 -6.05
N TYR A 97 5.93 -2.72 -6.93
CA TYR A 97 6.75 -1.51 -6.93
C TYR A 97 6.48 -0.64 -5.70
N GLN A 98 5.21 -0.45 -5.35
CA GLN A 98 4.83 0.35 -4.18
C GLN A 98 5.50 -0.20 -2.92
N VAL A 99 5.35 -1.50 -2.64
CA VAL A 99 5.91 -2.14 -1.45
C VAL A 99 7.43 -2.17 -1.49
N ASN A 100 8.06 -2.42 -2.63
CA ASN A 100 9.52 -2.43 -2.72
C ASN A 100 10.14 -1.05 -2.51
N ASN A 101 9.46 0.02 -2.89
CA ASN A 101 9.95 1.39 -2.72
C ASN A 101 9.73 1.96 -1.31
N GLY A 102 8.83 1.38 -0.51
CA GLY A 102 8.64 1.77 0.89
C GLY A 102 9.52 0.96 1.85
N GLN A 103 10.10 1.62 2.83
CA GLN A 103 10.81 0.98 3.95
C GLN A 103 9.82 0.56 5.05
N GLU A 104 8.70 1.26 5.16
CA GLU A 104 7.56 0.93 6.02
C GLU A 104 6.25 1.11 5.24
N ILE A 105 5.25 0.30 5.58
CA ILE A 105 4.03 0.18 4.80
C ILE A 105 2.81 0.52 5.66
N TYR A 106 2.00 1.46 5.18
CA TYR A 106 0.77 1.92 5.79
C TYR A 106 -0.42 1.55 4.91
N VAL A 107 -1.36 0.85 5.49
CA VAL A 107 -2.51 0.28 4.78
C VAL A 107 -3.80 0.80 5.40
N VAL A 108 -4.74 1.23 4.59
CA VAL A 108 -6.13 1.48 5.02
C VAL A 108 -6.99 0.37 4.46
N GLY A 109 -7.61 -0.44 5.34
CA GLY A 109 -8.35 -1.60 4.88
C GLY A 109 -9.17 -2.27 5.97
N LYS A 110 -9.48 -3.55 5.77
CA LYS A 110 -10.18 -4.39 6.73
C LYS A 110 -9.37 -5.66 6.99
N ILE A 111 -8.97 -5.88 8.22
CA ILE A 111 -8.34 -7.15 8.66
C ILE A 111 -9.43 -8.23 8.74
N LEU A 112 -9.16 -9.38 8.14
CA LEU A 112 -10.04 -10.53 8.13
C LEU A 112 -9.69 -11.53 9.26
N PRO A 113 -10.59 -12.48 9.61
CA PRO A 113 -10.34 -13.49 10.65
C PRO A 113 -9.11 -14.35 10.38
N ASP A 114 -8.76 -14.57 9.12
CA ASP A 114 -7.55 -15.29 8.70
C ASP A 114 -6.27 -14.44 8.77
N GLN A 115 -6.36 -13.26 9.36
CA GLN A 115 -5.28 -12.29 9.52
C GLN A 115 -4.78 -11.66 8.20
N THR A 116 -5.42 -11.91 7.08
CA THR A 116 -5.16 -11.19 5.83
C THR A 116 -5.92 -9.86 5.80
N VAL A 117 -5.56 -8.97 4.87
CA VAL A 117 -6.33 -7.76 4.60
C VAL A 117 -7.25 -8.00 3.40
N LYS A 118 -8.47 -7.46 3.46
CA LYS A 118 -9.49 -7.65 2.41
C LYS A 118 -9.08 -6.99 1.09
N GLY A 119 -9.48 -7.60 -0.03
CA GLY A 119 -9.41 -7.00 -1.37
C GLY A 119 -8.01 -6.98 -1.98
N GLY A 120 -7.82 -6.09 -2.94
CA GLY A 120 -6.53 -5.87 -3.62
C GLY A 120 -5.45 -5.42 -2.67
N THR A 121 -5.77 -4.53 -1.73
CA THR A 121 -4.89 -4.04 -0.68
C THR A 121 -4.25 -5.17 0.14
N GLY A 122 -4.96 -6.28 0.31
CA GLY A 122 -4.44 -7.47 0.98
C GLY A 122 -3.21 -8.08 0.32
N TRP A 123 -3.05 -7.93 -0.97
CA TRP A 123 -1.87 -8.40 -1.69
C TRP A 123 -0.62 -7.61 -1.31
N GLY A 124 -0.76 -6.28 -1.23
CA GLY A 124 0.33 -5.41 -0.78
C GLY A 124 0.71 -5.67 0.68
N ALA A 125 -0.28 -5.83 1.55
CA ALA A 125 -0.05 -6.15 2.96
C ALA A 125 0.67 -7.50 3.14
N GLU A 126 0.26 -8.53 2.41
CA GLU A 126 0.91 -9.85 2.49
C GLU A 126 2.32 -9.83 1.89
N PHE A 127 2.51 -9.10 0.79
CA PHE A 127 3.84 -8.92 0.23
C PHE A 127 4.77 -8.16 1.19
N ALA A 128 4.26 -7.18 1.93
CA ALA A 128 5.01 -6.49 2.98
C ALA A 128 5.42 -7.43 4.12
N LYS A 129 4.52 -8.34 4.56
CA LYS A 129 4.85 -9.40 5.53
C LYS A 129 5.96 -10.31 5.01
N LEU A 130 5.85 -10.77 3.76
CA LEU A 130 6.85 -11.61 3.11
C LEU A 130 8.22 -10.94 3.05
N CYS A 131 8.25 -9.62 2.82
CA CYS A 131 9.47 -8.82 2.82
C CYS A 131 9.95 -8.40 4.21
N ASN A 132 9.27 -8.84 5.28
CA ASN A 132 9.55 -8.48 6.67
C ASN A 132 9.66 -6.96 6.90
N LYS A 133 8.80 -6.19 6.22
CA LYS A 133 8.75 -4.74 6.37
C LYS A 133 7.85 -4.35 7.54
N PRO A 134 8.15 -3.27 8.28
CA PRO A 134 7.21 -2.67 9.21
C PRO A 134 5.88 -2.42 8.52
N LEU A 135 4.81 -3.02 9.04
CA LEU A 135 3.48 -2.99 8.42
C LEU A 135 2.44 -2.55 9.43
N PHE A 136 1.71 -1.51 9.06
CA PHE A 136 0.64 -0.93 9.84
C PHE A 136 -0.66 -0.94 9.03
N VAL A 137 -1.76 -1.34 9.65
CA VAL A 137 -3.09 -1.33 9.03
C VAL A 137 -4.04 -0.49 9.88
N PHE A 138 -4.64 0.52 9.28
CA PHE A 138 -5.83 1.15 9.83
C PHE A 138 -7.03 0.28 9.49
N ASP A 139 -7.53 -0.47 10.46
CA ASP A 139 -8.70 -1.32 10.30
C ASP A 139 -9.97 -0.47 10.36
N GLN A 140 -10.57 -0.26 9.21
CA GLN A 140 -11.72 0.64 9.05
C GLN A 140 -12.93 0.26 9.94
N PRO A 141 -13.32 -1.04 10.07
CA PRO A 141 -14.42 -1.41 10.95
C PRO A 141 -14.16 -1.13 12.43
N ARG A 142 -12.93 -1.29 12.88
CA ARG A 142 -12.54 -1.03 14.27
C ARG A 142 -12.10 0.40 14.52
N SER A 143 -11.93 1.20 13.47
CA SER A 143 -11.43 2.58 13.52
C SER A 143 -10.15 2.72 14.35
N ALA A 144 -9.23 1.76 14.20
CA ALA A 144 -8.00 1.66 14.99
C ALA A 144 -6.83 1.17 14.14
N TRP A 145 -5.62 1.54 14.56
CA TRP A 145 -4.38 1.06 13.98
C TRP A 145 -3.95 -0.28 14.58
N PHE A 146 -3.39 -1.10 13.73
CA PHE A 146 -2.79 -2.39 14.09
C PHE A 146 -1.42 -2.50 13.44
N ARG A 147 -0.46 -3.03 14.20
CA ARG A 147 0.89 -3.33 13.73
C ARG A 147 1.05 -4.84 13.59
N TRP A 148 1.64 -5.29 12.52
CA TRP A 148 2.02 -6.69 12.34
C TRP A 148 3.25 -7.03 13.18
N SER A 149 3.16 -8.06 14.03
CA SER A 149 4.27 -8.51 14.90
C SER A 149 5.16 -9.57 14.28
N GLY A 150 4.83 -10.07 13.10
CA GLY A 150 5.39 -11.29 12.51
C GLY A 150 4.44 -12.49 12.62
N GLU A 151 3.57 -12.50 13.62
CA GLU A 151 2.62 -13.61 13.88
C GLU A 151 1.17 -13.14 13.95
N SER A 152 0.92 -11.95 14.46
CA SER A 152 -0.44 -11.44 14.71
C SER A 152 -0.51 -9.92 14.58
N TRP A 153 -1.74 -9.44 14.49
CA TRP A 153 -2.05 -8.01 14.54
C TRP A 153 -2.21 -7.55 15.99
N ASN A 154 -1.35 -6.64 16.42
CA ASN A 154 -1.44 -5.99 17.71
C ASN A 154 -2.00 -4.58 17.56
N ALA A 155 -2.95 -4.21 18.42
CA ALA A 155 -3.44 -2.83 18.45
C ALA A 155 -2.27 -1.87 18.74
N ASP A 156 -2.22 -0.78 18.00
CA ASP A 156 -1.17 0.22 18.12
C ASP A 156 -1.79 1.62 18.24
N ALA A 157 -1.02 2.54 18.79
CA ALA A 157 -1.34 3.95 18.65
C ALA A 157 -1.23 4.35 17.17
N ALA A 158 -1.69 5.56 16.84
CA ALA A 158 -1.47 6.08 15.50
C ALA A 158 0.04 6.09 15.19
N PRO A 159 0.50 5.35 14.16
CA PRO A 159 1.93 5.18 13.92
C PRO A 159 2.59 6.48 13.46
N VAL A 160 3.85 6.65 13.81
CA VAL A 160 4.70 7.75 13.32
C VAL A 160 5.55 7.22 12.18
N ILE A 161 5.62 7.96 11.07
CA ILE A 161 6.51 7.64 9.96
C ILE A 161 7.94 7.92 10.39
N THR A 162 8.76 6.88 10.42
CA THR A 162 10.13 6.92 10.93
C THR A 162 11.19 6.78 9.83
N HIS A 163 10.81 6.31 8.66
CA HIS A 163 11.71 6.10 7.54
C HIS A 163 11.51 7.15 6.43
N PRO A 164 12.58 7.51 5.70
CA PRO A 164 12.49 8.51 4.63
C PRO A 164 11.56 8.10 3.48
N HIS A 165 11.43 6.80 3.21
CA HIS A 165 10.55 6.28 2.18
C HIS A 165 9.49 5.36 2.78
N PHE A 166 8.23 5.65 2.54
CA PHE A 166 7.12 4.81 3.00
C PHE A 166 6.09 4.57 1.88
N THR A 167 5.26 3.57 2.08
CA THR A 167 4.15 3.26 1.16
C THR A 167 2.83 3.51 1.85
N GLY A 168 1.92 4.19 1.16
CA GLY A 168 0.53 4.38 1.57
C GLY A 168 -0.42 3.74 0.55
N THR A 169 -1.26 2.78 0.99
CA THR A 169 -2.20 2.05 0.12
C THR A 169 -3.54 1.78 0.81
N GLY A 170 -4.63 1.57 -0.01
CA GLY A 170 -5.94 1.26 0.53
C GLY A 170 -7.11 1.35 -0.43
#